data_8f8b60e3d130fc1a9de32e5032a82e7d
#
_entry.id   8f8b60e3d130fc1a9de32e5032a82e7d
#
_cell.length_a   1.000
_cell.length_b   1.000
_cell.length_c   1.000
_cell.angle_alpha   90.00
_cell.angle_beta   90.00
_cell.angle_gamma   90.00
#
_symmetry.space_group_name_H-M   'P 1'
#
loop_
_entity.id
_entity.type
_entity.pdbx_description
1 polymer ?
#
loop_
_entity_poly.entity_id
_entity_poly.type
_entity_poly.pdbx_seq_one_letter_code
_entity_poly.pdbx_strand_id
1 'polypeptide(L)'
;QISKNNKRKFYTETKIITSPNFIYRMRSNSKTLIMLTLLSAATLTVSSVMALSLYYPIAAVSRIAPSEIECRIENESEIDAIKQIVNEHSSKNDVSFLQTNIYKVTSTSEQVPLEYSAGSSKGDSDNEKILRNAGFECISYSNYIALLEAQGKKGALEQIGEIHDSECILVKYQPASDNDETGNVYPLLIGNEEISVTVIATTLDNPISFANSIGTLIVSDNLYDAIAEEFTPETKVLSINGQSIKDNEALFLDLSEYLNDSPYLQGNSHRIHEIFSLSSSTFLLLGFLVILFFIATGSILYFNNLSAISDSKADYEILRKMG
;
A
#
# COMPACT_ATOMS: atom_id res chain seq x y z
N GLN A 1 35.04 -14.48 -28.44
CA GLN A 1 35.27 -15.75 -29.21
C GLN A 1 34.39 -15.85 -30.45
N ILE A 2 33.10 -15.48 -30.37
CA ILE A 2 32.13 -15.58 -31.50
C ILE A 2 32.56 -14.65 -32.69
N SER A 3 33.11 -13.47 -32.39
CA SER A 3 33.59 -12.53 -33.43
C SER A 3 34.84 -13.04 -34.15
N LYS A 4 35.68 -13.82 -33.48
CA LYS A 4 36.93 -14.35 -34.05
C LYS A 4 36.69 -15.57 -34.95
N ASN A 5 35.60 -16.29 -34.75
CA ASN A 5 35.24 -17.46 -35.56
C ASN A 5 34.60 -17.11 -36.91
N ASN A 6 34.12 -15.86 -37.07
CA ASN A 6 33.51 -15.41 -38.32
C ASN A 6 34.54 -14.61 -39.13
N LYS A 7 35.47 -15.32 -39.82
CA LYS A 7 36.60 -14.74 -40.57
C LYS A 7 36.18 -13.66 -41.57
N ARG A 8 35.03 -13.82 -42.24
CA ARG A 8 34.53 -12.82 -43.23
C ARG A 8 34.11 -11.49 -42.61
N LYS A 9 33.60 -11.47 -41.37
CA LYS A 9 33.25 -10.25 -40.64
C LYS A 9 34.45 -9.63 -39.89
N PHE A 10 35.46 -10.44 -39.55
CA PHE A 10 36.61 -9.98 -38.77
C PHE A 10 37.59 -9.18 -39.63
N TYR A 11 37.76 -9.55 -40.93
CA TYR A 11 38.71 -8.93 -41.85
C TYR A 11 38.14 -7.75 -42.63
N THR A 12 37.05 -7.10 -42.19
CA THR A 12 36.59 -5.83 -42.76
C THR A 12 37.38 -4.67 -42.18
N GLU A 13 37.81 -3.74 -43.03
CA GLU A 13 38.82 -2.67 -42.88
C GLU A 13 39.04 -2.07 -41.49
N THR A 14 38.00 -1.64 -40.80
CA THR A 14 38.11 -1.04 -39.46
C THR A 14 38.05 -2.06 -38.31
N LYS A 15 37.50 -3.24 -38.52
CA LYS A 15 37.32 -4.25 -37.46
C LYS A 15 38.60 -5.01 -37.12
N ILE A 16 39.57 -5.05 -38.03
CA ILE A 16 40.89 -5.67 -37.78
C ILE A 16 41.63 -4.96 -36.65
N ILE A 17 41.49 -3.65 -36.54
CA ILE A 17 42.17 -2.83 -35.53
C ILE A 17 41.32 -2.66 -34.29
N THR A 18 39.99 -2.45 -34.45
CA THR A 18 39.10 -2.15 -33.31
C THR A 18 38.76 -3.37 -32.45
N SER A 19 38.60 -4.56 -33.07
CA SER A 19 38.27 -5.77 -32.32
C SER A 19 39.38 -6.27 -31.39
N PRO A 20 40.66 -6.37 -31.81
CA PRO A 20 41.75 -6.75 -30.91
C PRO A 20 41.97 -5.74 -29.79
N ASN A 21 41.94 -4.44 -30.10
CA ASN A 21 42.06 -3.38 -29.09
C ASN A 21 40.92 -3.42 -28.07
N PHE A 22 39.69 -3.66 -28.50
CA PHE A 22 38.55 -3.81 -27.62
C PHE A 22 38.69 -5.04 -26.69
N ILE A 23 39.09 -6.20 -27.26
CA ILE A 23 39.27 -7.43 -26.47
C ILE A 23 40.44 -7.28 -25.49
N TYR A 24 41.53 -6.62 -25.90
CA TYR A 24 42.68 -6.36 -25.03
C TYR A 24 42.30 -5.43 -23.85
N ARG A 25 41.61 -4.32 -24.15
CA ARG A 25 41.11 -3.38 -23.12
C ARG A 25 40.10 -4.06 -22.16
N MET A 26 39.18 -4.87 -22.68
CA MET A 26 38.26 -5.63 -21.84
C MET A 26 39.02 -6.60 -20.92
N ARG A 27 40.07 -7.26 -21.42
CA ARG A 27 40.83 -8.23 -20.64
C ARG A 27 41.73 -7.55 -19.61
N SER A 28 42.32 -6.42 -19.95
CA SER A 28 43.18 -5.60 -19.07
C SER A 28 42.31 -5.00 -17.91
N ASN A 29 41.13 -4.50 -18.23
CA ASN A 29 40.24 -3.84 -17.26
C ASN A 29 39.18 -4.77 -16.68
N SER A 30 39.29 -6.08 -16.88
CA SER A 30 38.29 -7.07 -16.48
C SER A 30 37.94 -7.00 -14.98
N LYS A 31 38.96 -6.84 -14.13
CA LYS A 31 38.74 -6.72 -12.65
C LYS A 31 37.93 -5.46 -12.29
N THR A 32 38.25 -4.33 -12.92
CA THR A 32 37.56 -3.06 -12.69
C THR A 32 36.11 -3.12 -13.18
N LEU A 33 35.88 -3.76 -14.33
CA LEU A 33 34.53 -3.97 -14.85
C LEU A 33 33.68 -4.87 -13.92
N ILE A 34 34.29 -5.94 -13.40
CA ILE A 34 33.60 -6.82 -12.42
C ILE A 34 33.27 -6.05 -11.15
N MET A 35 34.21 -5.28 -10.60
CA MET A 35 33.96 -4.44 -9.43
C MET A 35 32.85 -3.42 -9.68
N LEU A 36 32.86 -2.77 -10.85
CA LEU A 36 31.85 -1.80 -11.24
C LEU A 36 30.46 -2.44 -11.33
N THR A 37 30.35 -3.61 -11.98
CA THR A 37 29.07 -4.30 -12.13
C THR A 37 28.53 -4.78 -10.77
N LEU A 38 29.38 -5.31 -9.90
CA LEU A 38 28.99 -5.71 -8.55
C LEU A 38 28.53 -4.52 -7.71
N LEU A 39 29.27 -3.41 -7.76
CA LEU A 39 28.94 -2.21 -7.01
C LEU A 39 27.65 -1.56 -7.53
N SER A 40 27.47 -1.50 -8.87
CA SER A 40 26.23 -1.00 -9.48
C SER A 40 25.04 -1.89 -9.11
N ALA A 41 25.19 -3.21 -9.13
CA ALA A 41 24.15 -4.14 -8.70
C ALA A 41 23.80 -3.95 -7.23
N ALA A 42 24.78 -3.80 -6.34
CA ALA A 42 24.56 -3.51 -4.93
C ALA A 42 23.82 -2.18 -4.73
N THR A 43 24.22 -1.13 -5.44
CA THR A 43 23.57 0.18 -5.39
C THR A 43 22.10 0.09 -5.80
N LEU A 44 21.81 -0.58 -6.91
CA LEU A 44 20.44 -0.77 -7.40
C LEU A 44 19.60 -1.58 -6.42
N THR A 45 20.16 -2.66 -5.85
CA THR A 45 19.47 -3.50 -4.89
C THR A 45 19.09 -2.70 -3.64
N VAL A 46 20.05 -1.99 -3.02
CA VAL A 46 19.79 -1.19 -1.82
C VAL A 46 18.82 -0.05 -2.10
N SER A 47 18.96 0.63 -3.25
CA SER A 47 18.01 1.70 -3.65
C SER A 47 16.60 1.16 -3.86
N SER A 48 16.46 -0.03 -4.45
CA SER A 48 15.15 -0.68 -4.66
C SER A 48 14.52 -1.09 -3.32
N VAL A 49 15.29 -1.67 -2.41
CA VAL A 49 14.81 -2.01 -1.06
C VAL A 49 14.34 -0.75 -0.33
N MET A 50 15.11 0.33 -0.39
CA MET A 50 14.73 1.61 0.21
C MET A 50 13.43 2.16 -0.37
N ALA A 51 13.30 2.18 -1.70
CA ALA A 51 12.09 2.65 -2.38
C ALA A 51 10.86 1.83 -1.99
N LEU A 52 10.97 0.50 -1.95
CA LEU A 52 9.89 -0.39 -1.53
C LEU A 52 9.54 -0.21 -0.05
N SER A 53 10.54 -0.03 0.82
CA SER A 53 10.33 0.21 2.25
C SER A 53 9.64 1.55 2.54
N LEU A 54 9.73 2.53 1.64
CA LEU A 54 8.96 3.78 1.72
C LEU A 54 7.55 3.62 1.16
N TYR A 55 7.39 2.90 0.06
CA TYR A 55 6.11 2.77 -0.64
C TYR A 55 5.11 1.84 0.07
N TYR A 56 5.55 0.65 0.48
CA TYR A 56 4.64 -0.35 1.05
C TYR A 56 3.91 0.08 2.32
N PRO A 57 4.55 0.75 3.29
CA PRO A 57 3.84 1.23 4.47
C PRO A 57 2.73 2.22 4.14
N ILE A 58 2.97 3.17 3.23
CA ILE A 58 1.97 4.14 2.81
C ILE A 58 0.78 3.44 2.15
N ALA A 59 1.05 2.51 1.23
CA ALA A 59 0.00 1.72 0.57
C ALA A 59 -0.76 0.81 1.55
N ALA A 60 -0.09 0.28 2.58
CA ALA A 60 -0.73 -0.51 3.61
C ALA A 60 -1.63 0.35 4.51
N VAL A 61 -1.14 1.52 4.95
CA VAL A 61 -1.91 2.44 5.80
C VAL A 61 -3.18 2.91 5.10
N SER A 62 -3.13 3.22 3.80
CA SER A 62 -4.32 3.64 3.04
C SER A 62 -5.44 2.56 3.01
N ARG A 63 -5.11 1.30 3.29
CA ARG A 63 -6.07 0.19 3.43
C ARG A 63 -6.49 -0.06 4.87
N ILE A 64 -5.56 0.11 5.81
CA ILE A 64 -5.79 -0.17 7.24
C ILE A 64 -6.51 0.99 7.92
N ALA A 65 -6.18 2.23 7.56
CA ALA A 65 -6.77 3.46 8.07
C ALA A 65 -7.07 4.39 6.88
N PRO A 66 -8.18 4.16 6.16
CA PRO A 66 -8.48 4.85 4.90
C PRO A 66 -8.91 6.30 5.07
N SER A 67 -9.52 6.65 6.20
CA SER A 67 -9.94 8.02 6.52
C SER A 67 -8.84 8.79 7.23
N GLU A 68 -8.85 10.13 7.12
CA GLU A 68 -7.88 10.97 7.84
C GLU A 68 -8.01 10.78 9.35
N ILE A 69 -9.24 10.71 9.86
CA ILE A 69 -9.56 10.30 11.23
C ILE A 69 -10.80 9.42 11.20
N GLU A 70 -10.81 8.38 12.01
CA GLU A 70 -11.94 7.48 12.17
C GLU A 70 -12.04 7.00 13.62
N CYS A 71 -13.24 6.99 14.17
CA CYS A 71 -13.47 6.53 15.53
C CYS A 71 -14.80 5.79 15.67
N ARG A 72 -14.87 4.90 16.65
CA ARG A 72 -16.11 4.28 17.08
C ARG A 72 -16.93 5.25 17.92
N ILE A 73 -18.24 5.21 17.74
CA ILE A 73 -19.21 6.02 18.49
C ILE A 73 -20.06 5.08 19.33
N GLU A 74 -20.07 5.29 20.63
CA GLU A 74 -20.96 4.57 21.56
C GLU A 74 -22.26 5.33 21.74
N ASN A 75 -22.19 6.66 21.85
CA ASN A 75 -23.32 7.53 22.07
C ASN A 75 -23.40 8.65 21.04
N GLU A 76 -24.59 9.02 20.61
CA GLU A 76 -24.77 10.12 19.64
C GLU A 76 -24.29 11.48 20.17
N SER A 77 -24.30 11.70 21.48
CA SER A 77 -23.77 12.91 22.11
C SER A 77 -22.25 13.08 21.90
N GLU A 78 -21.50 12.01 21.65
CA GLU A 78 -20.07 12.06 21.38
C GLU A 78 -19.78 12.71 20.03
N ILE A 79 -20.69 12.55 19.06
CA ILE A 79 -20.55 13.11 17.72
C ILE A 79 -20.42 14.62 17.76
N ASP A 80 -21.25 15.29 18.56
CA ASP A 80 -21.25 16.74 18.66
C ASP A 80 -19.97 17.26 19.33
N ALA A 81 -19.48 16.57 20.37
CA ALA A 81 -18.21 16.89 21.01
C ALA A 81 -17.03 16.67 20.06
N ILE A 82 -16.98 15.56 19.32
CA ILE A 82 -15.94 15.29 18.32
C ILE A 82 -15.97 16.36 17.22
N LYS A 83 -17.16 16.71 16.71
CA LYS A 83 -17.29 17.79 15.72
C LYS A 83 -16.79 19.12 16.24
N GLN A 84 -17.02 19.43 17.52
CA GLN A 84 -16.51 20.66 18.13
C GLN A 84 -14.97 20.65 18.12
N ILE A 85 -14.34 19.59 18.62
CA ILE A 85 -12.88 19.45 18.66
C ILE A 85 -12.29 19.59 17.24
N VAL A 86 -12.88 18.90 16.26
CA VAL A 86 -12.43 18.97 14.86
C VAL A 86 -12.57 20.40 14.30
N ASN A 87 -13.66 21.10 14.59
CA ASN A 87 -13.90 22.44 14.10
C ASN A 87 -12.96 23.49 14.73
N GLU A 88 -12.42 23.24 15.91
CA GLU A 88 -11.39 24.09 16.55
C GLU A 88 -10.04 23.99 15.82
N HIS A 89 -9.76 22.83 15.20
CA HIS A 89 -8.52 22.53 14.48
C HIS A 89 -8.62 22.66 12.95
N SER A 90 -9.79 22.92 12.40
CA SER A 90 -10.05 22.90 10.96
C SER A 90 -10.74 24.16 10.44
N SER A 91 -10.69 24.32 9.12
CA SER A 91 -11.53 25.31 8.41
C SER A 91 -12.93 24.73 8.22
N LYS A 92 -13.96 25.43 8.71
CA LYS A 92 -15.36 24.93 8.82
C LYS A 92 -16.00 24.36 7.55
N ASN A 93 -15.46 24.61 6.36
CA ASN A 93 -16.09 24.22 5.09
C ASN A 93 -15.35 23.09 4.34
N ASP A 94 -14.33 22.50 4.95
CA ASP A 94 -13.44 21.56 4.27
C ASP A 94 -13.51 20.14 4.86
N VAL A 95 -14.25 19.96 5.94
CA VAL A 95 -14.31 18.69 6.65
C VAL A 95 -15.66 18.02 6.43
N SER A 96 -15.62 16.76 5.98
CA SER A 96 -16.77 15.89 5.89
C SER A 96 -16.84 14.93 7.07
N PHE A 97 -18.04 14.73 7.60
CA PHE A 97 -18.34 13.79 8.68
C PHE A 97 -19.32 12.75 8.13
N LEU A 98 -18.92 11.51 8.06
CA LEU A 98 -19.74 10.40 7.58
C LEU A 98 -19.90 9.36 8.68
N GLN A 99 -21.15 9.16 9.10
CA GLN A 99 -21.48 8.11 10.05
C GLN A 99 -21.87 6.84 9.29
N THR A 100 -21.28 5.73 9.70
CA THR A 100 -21.55 4.41 9.14
C THR A 100 -22.02 3.48 10.24
N ASN A 101 -23.19 2.90 10.09
CA ASN A 101 -23.66 1.81 10.92
C ASN A 101 -23.25 0.48 10.28
N ILE A 102 -22.60 -0.37 11.03
CA ILE A 102 -22.14 -1.68 10.58
C ILE A 102 -22.99 -2.75 11.22
N TYR A 103 -23.64 -3.56 10.40
CA TYR A 103 -24.46 -4.67 10.86
C TYR A 103 -23.72 -5.97 10.61
N LYS A 104 -23.72 -6.85 11.59
CA LYS A 104 -23.13 -8.17 11.44
C LYS A 104 -24.17 -9.20 11.08
N VAL A 105 -23.94 -9.88 9.96
CA VAL A 105 -24.83 -10.91 9.43
C VAL A 105 -24.07 -12.22 9.32
N THR A 106 -24.62 -13.29 9.86
CA THR A 106 -24.03 -14.63 9.77
C THR A 106 -24.34 -15.25 8.41
N SER A 107 -23.40 -16.03 7.90
CA SER A 107 -23.61 -16.85 6.71
C SER A 107 -23.71 -18.33 7.08
N THR A 108 -24.61 -19.04 6.43
CA THR A 108 -24.76 -20.49 6.59
C THR A 108 -23.76 -21.27 5.71
N SER A 109 -23.00 -20.59 4.86
CA SER A 109 -22.00 -21.20 4.00
C SER A 109 -20.79 -21.71 4.78
N GLU A 110 -20.35 -22.93 4.50
CA GLU A 110 -19.08 -23.49 4.99
C GLU A 110 -17.86 -22.90 4.25
N GLN A 111 -18.08 -22.24 3.11
CA GLN A 111 -17.03 -21.68 2.25
C GLN A 111 -16.81 -20.17 2.44
N VAL A 112 -17.16 -19.65 3.60
CA VAL A 112 -16.86 -18.25 3.95
C VAL A 112 -15.35 -18.05 3.91
N PRO A 113 -14.84 -16.99 3.25
CA PRO A 113 -13.41 -16.72 3.20
C PRO A 113 -12.80 -16.65 4.60
N LEU A 114 -11.55 -17.05 4.74
CA LEU A 114 -10.86 -17.16 6.04
C LEU A 114 -10.90 -15.85 6.85
N GLU A 115 -10.91 -14.73 6.17
CA GLU A 115 -10.97 -13.38 6.76
C GLU A 115 -12.30 -13.12 7.48
N TYR A 116 -13.36 -13.84 7.08
CA TYR A 116 -14.72 -13.71 7.59
C TYR A 116 -15.16 -14.92 8.43
N SER A 117 -14.32 -15.94 8.50
CA SER A 117 -14.57 -17.13 9.29
C SER A 117 -14.30 -16.86 10.77
N ALA A 118 -14.96 -17.64 11.66
CA ALA A 118 -14.62 -17.64 13.07
C ALA A 118 -13.15 -18.00 13.27
N GLY A 119 -12.40 -17.17 13.93
CA GLY A 119 -10.98 -17.39 14.16
C GLY A 119 -10.40 -16.53 15.25
N SER A 120 -9.38 -17.03 15.93
CA SER A 120 -8.51 -16.22 16.74
C SER A 120 -7.42 -15.64 15.88
N SER A 121 -7.34 -14.31 15.71
CA SER A 121 -6.09 -13.73 15.25
C SER A 121 -5.03 -14.00 16.31
N LYS A 122 -3.97 -14.72 15.95
CA LYS A 122 -2.76 -14.83 16.78
C LYS A 122 -2.09 -13.45 16.77
N GLY A 123 -2.46 -12.59 17.70
CA GLY A 123 -1.58 -11.52 18.16
C GLY A 123 -0.49 -12.15 19.01
N ASP A 124 0.74 -11.67 18.90
CA ASP A 124 1.90 -12.15 19.64
C ASP A 124 1.85 -11.95 21.17
N SER A 125 0.73 -11.50 21.71
CA SER A 125 0.50 -11.39 23.15
C SER A 125 -0.63 -12.31 23.58
N ASP A 126 -0.33 -13.20 24.52
CA ASP A 126 -1.26 -14.18 25.09
C ASP A 126 -2.51 -13.59 25.79
N ASN A 127 -2.73 -12.28 25.78
CA ASN A 127 -3.75 -11.60 26.56
C ASN A 127 -4.93 -11.02 25.78
N GLU A 128 -4.91 -11.02 24.44
CA GLU A 128 -6.08 -10.55 23.67
C GLU A 128 -6.34 -11.46 22.46
N LYS A 129 -6.94 -12.62 22.74
CA LYS A 129 -7.63 -13.36 21.70
C LYS A 129 -8.93 -12.61 21.37
N ILE A 130 -8.93 -11.80 20.33
CA ILE A 130 -10.16 -11.30 19.75
C ILE A 130 -10.84 -12.51 19.10
N LEU A 131 -11.78 -13.09 19.82
CA LEU A 131 -12.67 -14.13 19.29
C LEU A 131 -13.61 -13.45 18.31
N ARG A 132 -13.44 -13.73 17.02
CA ARG A 132 -14.36 -13.28 15.98
C ARG A 132 -15.40 -14.35 15.74
N ASN A 133 -16.65 -13.94 15.79
CA ASN A 133 -17.73 -14.78 15.30
C ASN A 133 -17.71 -14.77 13.78
N ALA A 134 -18.01 -15.90 13.14
CA ALA A 134 -18.17 -15.97 11.70
C ALA A 134 -19.28 -15.02 11.24
N GLY A 135 -19.07 -14.37 10.10
CA GLY A 135 -20.09 -13.50 9.52
C GLY A 135 -19.48 -12.33 8.76
N PHE A 136 -20.36 -11.62 8.09
CA PHE A 136 -20.01 -10.43 7.32
C PHE A 136 -20.45 -9.16 8.04
N GLU A 137 -19.64 -8.14 8.02
CA GLU A 137 -19.93 -6.80 8.49
C GLU A 137 -20.46 -5.99 7.30
N CYS A 138 -21.79 -5.83 7.26
CA CYS A 138 -22.47 -5.24 6.12
C CYS A 138 -22.57 -3.72 6.22
N ILE A 139 -22.28 -3.04 5.11
CA ILE A 139 -22.52 -1.61 4.87
C ILE A 139 -23.29 -1.41 3.58
N SER A 140 -24.01 -0.28 3.46
CA SER A 140 -24.74 0.04 2.25
C SER A 140 -23.83 0.51 1.12
N TYR A 141 -24.24 0.28 -0.11
CA TYR A 141 -23.55 0.73 -1.31
C TYR A 141 -23.42 2.26 -1.36
N SER A 142 -24.50 2.98 -1.05
CA SER A 142 -24.47 4.45 -1.02
C SER A 142 -23.46 4.99 0.02
N ASN A 143 -23.40 4.36 1.19
CA ASN A 143 -22.41 4.76 2.21
C ASN A 143 -20.98 4.45 1.77
N TYR A 144 -20.77 3.31 1.12
CA TYR A 144 -19.47 2.95 0.54
C TYR A 144 -18.97 3.99 -0.47
N ILE A 145 -19.82 4.40 -1.41
CA ILE A 145 -19.49 5.43 -2.39
C ILE A 145 -19.16 6.76 -1.71
N ALA A 146 -20.00 7.20 -0.75
CA ALA A 146 -19.77 8.45 -0.02
C ALA A 146 -18.44 8.43 0.75
N LEU A 147 -18.08 7.30 1.36
CA LEU A 147 -16.78 7.14 2.04
C LEU A 147 -15.60 7.22 1.07
N LEU A 148 -15.66 6.54 -0.07
CA LEU A 148 -14.61 6.60 -1.09
C LEU A 148 -14.44 8.00 -1.68
N GLU A 149 -15.55 8.72 -1.90
CA GLU A 149 -15.52 10.12 -2.34
C GLU A 149 -14.82 11.02 -1.31
N ALA A 150 -15.22 10.90 -0.04
CA ALA A 150 -14.63 11.67 1.05
C ALA A 150 -13.14 11.37 1.26
N GLN A 151 -12.72 10.12 1.02
CA GLN A 151 -11.32 9.67 1.07
C GLN A 151 -10.52 10.02 -0.19
N GLY A 152 -11.18 10.57 -1.22
CA GLY A 152 -10.54 10.95 -2.50
C GLY A 152 -10.12 9.78 -3.38
N LYS A 153 -10.69 8.59 -3.20
CA LYS A 153 -10.38 7.35 -3.95
C LYS A 153 -11.09 7.28 -5.30
N LYS A 154 -10.86 8.27 -6.17
CA LYS A 154 -11.51 8.38 -7.47
C LYS A 154 -11.32 7.16 -8.38
N GLY A 155 -10.14 6.54 -8.36
CA GLY A 155 -9.86 5.36 -9.18
C GLY A 155 -10.68 4.13 -8.79
N ALA A 156 -11.04 3.99 -7.52
CA ALA A 156 -11.94 2.95 -7.05
C ALA A 156 -13.37 3.18 -7.56
N LEU A 157 -13.85 4.43 -7.49
CA LEU A 157 -15.20 4.81 -7.94
C LEU A 157 -15.44 4.53 -9.43
N GLU A 158 -14.42 4.70 -10.26
CA GLU A 158 -14.52 4.42 -11.71
C GLU A 158 -14.65 2.92 -12.05
N GLN A 159 -14.24 2.05 -11.12
CA GLN A 159 -14.24 0.59 -11.31
C GLN A 159 -15.50 -0.09 -10.75
N ILE A 160 -16.30 0.64 -9.98
CA ILE A 160 -17.46 0.11 -9.29
C ILE A 160 -18.70 0.35 -10.15
N GLY A 161 -19.37 -0.75 -10.52
CA GLY A 161 -20.69 -0.72 -11.16
C GLY A 161 -21.83 -0.61 -10.15
N GLU A 162 -23.04 -0.39 -10.61
CA GLU A 162 -24.25 -0.47 -9.79
C GLU A 162 -24.43 -1.89 -9.24
N ILE A 163 -24.93 -2.01 -8.00
CA ILE A 163 -25.19 -3.29 -7.33
C ILE A 163 -26.70 -3.51 -7.26
N HIS A 164 -27.14 -4.71 -7.63
CA HIS A 164 -28.53 -5.15 -7.48
C HIS A 164 -28.76 -5.88 -6.14
N ASP A 165 -30.02 -6.09 -5.76
CA ASP A 165 -30.39 -6.62 -4.44
C ASP A 165 -29.82 -8.00 -4.10
N SER A 166 -29.49 -8.82 -5.10
CA SER A 166 -28.86 -10.14 -4.95
C SER A 166 -27.34 -10.12 -5.16
N GLU A 167 -26.73 -8.95 -5.23
CA GLU A 167 -25.31 -8.77 -5.51
C GLU A 167 -24.59 -8.10 -4.35
N CYS A 168 -23.29 -8.35 -4.25
CA CYS A 168 -22.45 -7.70 -3.24
C CYS A 168 -21.01 -7.51 -3.75
N ILE A 169 -20.30 -6.59 -3.12
CA ILE A 169 -18.85 -6.41 -3.28
C ILE A 169 -18.17 -6.84 -1.99
N LEU A 170 -17.14 -7.66 -2.14
CA LEU A 170 -16.35 -8.14 -1.03
C LEU A 170 -15.09 -7.31 -0.86
N VAL A 171 -14.88 -6.73 0.33
CA VAL A 171 -13.67 -5.98 0.63
C VAL A 171 -12.61 -6.93 1.17
N LYS A 172 -11.44 -6.95 0.56
CA LYS A 172 -10.28 -7.73 1.02
C LYS A 172 -9.19 -6.82 1.59
N TYR A 173 -8.62 -7.22 2.71
CA TYR A 173 -7.55 -6.45 3.37
C TYR A 173 -6.16 -6.75 2.82
N GLN A 174 -5.97 -7.95 2.31
CA GLN A 174 -4.68 -8.38 1.77
C GLN A 174 -4.80 -8.75 0.29
N PRO A 175 -3.87 -8.28 -0.55
CA PRO A 175 -3.80 -8.74 -1.93
C PRO A 175 -3.38 -10.22 -1.93
N ALA A 176 -4.32 -11.10 -2.18
CA ALA A 176 -4.07 -12.52 -2.40
C ALA A 176 -4.31 -12.83 -3.88
N SER A 177 -3.30 -13.38 -4.55
CA SER A 177 -3.36 -13.72 -5.97
C SER A 177 -4.29 -14.91 -6.27
N ASP A 178 -4.62 -15.71 -5.25
CA ASP A 178 -5.22 -17.02 -5.46
C ASP A 178 -6.71 -17.11 -5.07
N ASN A 179 -7.29 -16.02 -4.57
CA ASN A 179 -8.67 -16.01 -4.08
C ASN A 179 -9.48 -14.93 -4.78
N ASP A 180 -9.83 -15.17 -6.04
CA ASP A 180 -10.89 -14.42 -6.69
C ASP A 180 -12.23 -15.01 -6.23
N GLU A 181 -12.92 -14.29 -5.36
CA GLU A 181 -14.23 -14.68 -4.82
C GLU A 181 -15.38 -14.29 -5.77
N THR A 182 -15.08 -13.69 -6.90
CA THR A 182 -16.09 -13.25 -7.88
C THR A 182 -16.88 -14.45 -8.40
N GLY A 183 -18.20 -14.35 -8.31
CA GLY A 183 -19.13 -15.43 -8.67
C GLY A 183 -19.51 -16.36 -7.51
N ASN A 184 -18.87 -16.25 -6.36
CA ASN A 184 -19.29 -16.99 -5.18
C ASN A 184 -20.64 -16.48 -4.66
N VAL A 185 -21.43 -17.39 -4.12
CA VAL A 185 -22.75 -17.08 -3.55
C VAL A 185 -22.70 -17.33 -2.06
N TYR A 186 -23.06 -16.32 -1.28
CA TYR A 186 -23.13 -16.44 0.18
C TYR A 186 -24.57 -16.29 0.64
N PRO A 187 -25.15 -17.33 1.27
CA PRO A 187 -26.42 -17.24 1.96
C PRO A 187 -26.24 -16.45 3.27
N LEU A 188 -26.95 -15.35 3.41
CA LEU A 188 -26.96 -14.49 4.58
C LEU A 188 -28.24 -14.79 5.37
N LEU A 189 -28.11 -14.98 6.69
CA LEU A 189 -29.25 -15.21 7.58
C LEU A 189 -29.73 -13.87 8.13
N ILE A 190 -30.90 -13.40 7.68
CA ILE A 190 -31.52 -12.15 8.10
C ILE A 190 -32.83 -12.48 8.82
N GLY A 191 -32.86 -12.30 10.13
CA GLY A 191 -33.97 -12.78 10.94
C GLY A 191 -34.14 -14.30 10.79
N ASN A 192 -35.28 -14.71 10.22
CA ASN A 192 -35.61 -16.12 9.93
C ASN A 192 -35.49 -16.47 8.43
N GLU A 193 -35.08 -15.55 7.61
CA GLU A 193 -34.97 -15.73 6.16
C GLU A 193 -33.51 -15.87 5.73
N GLU A 194 -33.28 -16.70 4.73
CA GLU A 194 -31.96 -16.85 4.10
C GLU A 194 -31.98 -16.16 2.76
N ILE A 195 -31.18 -15.12 2.61
CA ILE A 195 -31.04 -14.33 1.38
C ILE A 195 -29.66 -14.59 0.81
N SER A 196 -29.62 -15.10 -0.43
CA SER A 196 -28.37 -15.37 -1.12
C SER A 196 -27.87 -14.13 -1.87
N VAL A 197 -26.61 -13.77 -1.68
CA VAL A 197 -25.94 -12.69 -2.39
C VAL A 197 -24.78 -13.24 -3.20
N THR A 198 -24.59 -12.72 -4.42
CA THR A 198 -23.52 -13.11 -5.34
C THR A 198 -22.43 -12.05 -5.33
N VAL A 199 -21.19 -12.46 -5.12
CA VAL A 199 -20.02 -11.55 -5.20
C VAL A 199 -19.78 -11.16 -6.66
N ILE A 200 -20.02 -9.90 -7.01
CA ILE A 200 -19.79 -9.38 -8.37
C ILE A 200 -18.36 -8.82 -8.53
N ALA A 201 -17.75 -8.39 -7.43
CA ALA A 201 -16.39 -7.89 -7.43
C ALA A 201 -15.73 -8.06 -6.06
N THR A 202 -14.41 -8.17 -6.08
CA THR A 202 -13.57 -8.05 -4.89
C THR A 202 -12.73 -6.78 -4.98
N THR A 203 -12.58 -6.06 -3.87
CA THR A 203 -11.81 -4.82 -3.84
C THR A 203 -10.84 -4.78 -2.67
N LEU A 204 -9.74 -4.04 -2.84
CA LEU A 204 -8.79 -3.69 -1.77
C LEU A 204 -9.05 -2.28 -1.23
N ASP A 205 -10.00 -1.55 -1.81
CA ASP A 205 -10.38 -0.20 -1.41
C ASP A 205 -11.31 -0.25 -0.21
N ASN A 206 -10.70 -0.53 0.93
CA ASN A 206 -11.41 -0.59 2.20
C ASN A 206 -11.96 0.80 2.57
N PRO A 207 -13.26 0.93 2.89
CA PRO A 207 -13.87 2.19 3.27
C PRO A 207 -13.70 2.52 4.75
N ILE A 208 -13.49 1.50 5.59
CA ILE A 208 -13.44 1.60 7.05
C ILE A 208 -12.13 1.02 7.55
N SER A 209 -11.60 1.56 8.63
CA SER A 209 -10.35 1.08 9.20
C SER A 209 -10.44 -0.37 9.69
N PHE A 210 -9.32 -1.07 9.61
CA PHE A 210 -9.19 -2.46 10.07
C PHE A 210 -9.51 -2.63 11.57
N ALA A 211 -9.32 -1.59 12.38
CA ALA A 211 -9.66 -1.62 13.79
C ALA A 211 -11.17 -1.60 14.03
N ASN A 212 -11.92 -1.00 13.10
CA ASN A 212 -13.37 -0.83 13.23
C ASN A 212 -14.20 -1.85 12.46
N SER A 213 -13.68 -2.35 11.33
CA SER A 213 -14.32 -3.41 10.53
C SER A 213 -13.31 -4.29 9.86
N ILE A 214 -13.51 -5.59 9.87
CA ILE A 214 -12.54 -6.57 9.33
C ILE A 214 -13.16 -7.43 8.25
N GLY A 215 -14.45 -7.51 8.20
CA GLY A 215 -15.19 -8.40 7.33
C GLY A 215 -16.23 -7.64 6.52
N THR A 216 -15.85 -6.55 5.85
CA THR A 216 -16.80 -5.67 5.18
C THR A 216 -17.36 -6.29 3.91
N LEU A 217 -18.68 -6.42 3.87
CA LEU A 217 -19.48 -6.78 2.72
C LEU A 217 -20.32 -5.57 2.32
N ILE A 218 -20.21 -5.15 1.08
CA ILE A 218 -20.99 -4.03 0.55
C ILE A 218 -22.19 -4.62 -0.15
N VAL A 219 -23.37 -4.26 0.33
CA VAL A 219 -24.66 -4.75 -0.18
C VAL A 219 -25.46 -3.60 -0.77
N SER A 220 -26.53 -3.93 -1.57
CA SER A 220 -27.47 -2.92 -2.04
C SER A 220 -28.12 -2.17 -0.90
N ASP A 221 -28.56 -0.94 -1.16
CA ASP A 221 -29.22 -0.13 -0.12
C ASP A 221 -30.51 -0.78 0.35
N ASN A 222 -31.28 -1.45 -0.54
CA ASN A 222 -32.51 -2.16 -0.18
C ASN A 222 -32.23 -3.35 0.78
N LEU A 223 -31.19 -4.13 0.49
CA LEU A 223 -30.81 -5.25 1.36
C LEU A 223 -30.26 -4.74 2.69
N TYR A 224 -29.50 -3.65 2.67
CA TYR A 224 -29.00 -3.02 3.88
C TYR A 224 -30.14 -2.52 4.79
N ASP A 225 -31.17 -1.90 4.21
CA ASP A 225 -32.34 -1.45 4.96
C ASP A 225 -33.11 -2.64 5.59
N ALA A 226 -33.25 -3.75 4.84
CA ALA A 226 -33.85 -4.97 5.39
C ALA A 226 -33.02 -5.56 6.54
N ILE A 227 -31.69 -5.51 6.47
CA ILE A 227 -30.80 -5.90 7.57
C ILE A 227 -31.01 -4.97 8.79
N ALA A 228 -31.11 -3.66 8.54
CA ALA A 228 -31.27 -2.66 9.58
C ALA A 228 -32.62 -2.75 10.33
N GLU A 229 -33.66 -3.28 9.70
CA GLU A 229 -34.96 -3.55 10.34
C GLU A 229 -34.89 -4.73 11.33
N GLU A 230 -34.06 -5.73 11.05
CA GLU A 230 -33.95 -6.96 11.85
C GLU A 230 -32.87 -6.91 12.93
N PHE A 231 -31.81 -6.13 12.68
CA PHE A 231 -30.63 -6.09 13.55
C PHE A 231 -30.35 -4.70 14.12
N THR A 232 -29.74 -4.65 15.29
CA THR A 232 -29.10 -3.43 15.79
C THR A 232 -27.68 -3.36 15.26
N PRO A 233 -27.14 -2.16 14.94
CA PRO A 233 -25.77 -2.04 14.48
C PRO A 233 -24.80 -2.53 15.56
N GLU A 234 -23.89 -3.43 15.17
CA GLU A 234 -22.83 -3.92 16.07
C GLU A 234 -21.79 -2.83 16.33
N THR A 235 -21.53 -2.02 15.33
CA THR A 235 -20.56 -0.93 15.42
C THR A 235 -21.08 0.31 14.69
N LYS A 236 -20.92 1.47 15.32
CA LYS A 236 -21.14 2.77 14.68
C LYS A 236 -19.79 3.46 14.53
N VAL A 237 -19.47 3.87 13.33
CA VAL A 237 -18.18 4.49 12.99
C VAL A 237 -18.43 5.90 12.47
N LEU A 238 -17.65 6.86 12.95
CA LEU A 238 -17.59 8.21 12.41
C LEU A 238 -16.26 8.35 11.63
N SER A 239 -16.37 8.54 10.32
CA SER A 239 -15.24 8.83 9.44
C SER A 239 -15.17 10.31 9.15
N ILE A 240 -14.01 10.92 9.35
CA ILE A 240 -13.76 12.36 9.24
C ILE A 240 -12.67 12.55 8.20
N ASN A 241 -12.97 13.30 7.14
CA ASN A 241 -12.05 13.55 6.04
C ASN A 241 -12.05 15.03 5.67
N GLY A 242 -10.90 15.57 5.31
CA GLY A 242 -10.75 16.96 4.89
C GLY A 242 -9.30 17.37 4.76
N GLN A 243 -9.03 18.29 3.85
CA GLN A 243 -7.66 18.74 3.59
C GLN A 243 -7.07 19.51 4.77
N SER A 244 -7.90 20.25 5.52
CA SER A 244 -7.45 21.06 6.67
C SER A 244 -7.06 20.26 7.90
N ILE A 245 -7.53 19.00 7.99
CA ILE A 245 -7.21 18.10 9.10
C ILE A 245 -6.11 17.10 8.75
N LYS A 246 -5.71 17.05 7.49
CA LYS A 246 -4.63 16.20 7.03
C LYS A 246 -3.32 16.58 7.72
N ASP A 247 -2.57 15.57 8.16
CA ASP A 247 -1.30 15.72 8.89
C ASP A 247 -1.41 16.55 10.19
N ASN A 248 -2.62 16.69 10.76
CA ASN A 248 -2.82 17.43 12.00
C ASN A 248 -2.69 16.52 13.23
N GLU A 249 -1.46 16.36 13.70
CA GLU A 249 -1.14 15.53 14.87
C GLU A 249 -1.77 16.08 16.17
N ALA A 250 -1.89 17.39 16.31
CA ALA A 250 -2.51 18.00 17.50
C ALA A 250 -3.98 17.62 17.61
N LEU A 251 -4.71 17.66 16.49
CA LEU A 251 -6.11 17.20 16.45
C LEU A 251 -6.23 15.74 16.85
N PHE A 252 -5.35 14.87 16.33
CA PHE A 252 -5.37 13.45 16.66
C PHE A 252 -5.14 13.21 18.16
N LEU A 253 -4.19 13.92 18.75
CA LEU A 253 -3.89 13.82 20.20
C LEU A 253 -5.06 14.32 21.08
N ASP A 254 -5.69 15.42 20.72
CA ASP A 254 -6.85 15.94 21.46
C ASP A 254 -8.05 14.98 21.39
N LEU A 255 -8.27 14.35 20.24
CA LEU A 255 -9.28 13.30 20.09
C LEU A 255 -8.91 12.03 20.86
N SER A 256 -7.62 11.66 20.91
CA SER A 256 -7.13 10.51 21.68
C SER A 256 -7.37 10.72 23.17
N GLU A 257 -7.06 11.91 23.69
CA GLU A 257 -7.35 12.27 25.08
C GLU A 257 -8.85 12.25 25.37
N TYR A 258 -9.67 12.83 24.49
CA TYR A 258 -11.14 12.83 24.64
C TYR A 258 -11.73 11.42 24.66
N LEU A 259 -11.23 10.53 23.78
CA LEU A 259 -11.69 9.13 23.66
C LEU A 259 -10.94 8.15 24.59
N ASN A 260 -10.18 8.64 25.56
CA ASN A 260 -9.42 7.86 26.54
C ASN A 260 -8.49 6.82 25.87
N ASP A 261 -7.71 7.25 24.89
CA ASP A 261 -6.77 6.41 24.13
C ASP A 261 -7.44 5.16 23.51
N SER A 262 -8.65 5.33 23.01
CA SER A 262 -9.42 4.24 22.40
C SER A 262 -8.65 3.57 21.27
N PRO A 263 -8.51 2.24 21.24
CA PRO A 263 -7.84 1.53 20.15
C PRO A 263 -8.63 1.61 18.82
N TYR A 264 -9.85 2.06 18.87
CA TYR A 264 -10.75 2.27 17.73
C TYR A 264 -10.62 3.65 17.11
N LEU A 265 -9.87 4.57 17.72
CA LEU A 265 -9.45 5.81 17.08
C LEU A 265 -8.31 5.51 16.12
N GLN A 266 -8.52 5.76 14.85
CA GLN A 266 -7.53 5.55 13.80
C GLN A 266 -7.32 6.83 13.01
N GLY A 267 -6.07 7.10 12.63
CA GLY A 267 -5.71 8.24 11.82
C GLY A 267 -4.74 7.83 10.72
N ASN A 268 -5.04 8.18 9.46
CA ASN A 268 -4.17 7.85 8.33
C ASN A 268 -2.78 8.47 8.52
N SER A 269 -2.71 9.78 8.67
CA SER A 269 -1.45 10.51 8.82
C SER A 269 -0.71 10.12 10.10
N HIS A 270 -1.42 9.97 11.22
CA HIS A 270 -0.83 9.51 12.48
C HIS A 270 -0.17 8.14 12.34
N ARG A 271 -0.84 7.19 11.70
CA ARG A 271 -0.32 5.83 11.47
C ARG A 271 0.91 5.85 10.55
N ILE A 272 0.92 6.71 9.52
CA ILE A 272 2.10 6.92 8.67
C ILE A 272 3.26 7.46 9.50
N HIS A 273 3.03 8.49 10.31
CA HIS A 273 4.05 9.07 11.20
C HIS A 273 4.62 8.03 12.18
N GLU A 274 3.78 7.23 12.78
CA GLU A 274 4.20 6.15 13.70
C GLU A 274 5.14 5.15 13.01
N ILE A 275 4.77 4.65 11.83
CA ILE A 275 5.58 3.69 11.05
C ILE A 275 6.91 4.32 10.64
N PHE A 276 6.91 5.56 10.16
CA PHE A 276 8.15 6.24 9.76
C PHE A 276 9.03 6.56 10.96
N SER A 277 8.47 6.92 12.10
CA SER A 277 9.21 7.14 13.34
C SER A 277 9.94 5.87 13.80
N LEU A 278 9.23 4.76 13.84
CA LEU A 278 9.81 3.45 14.20
C LEU A 278 10.90 2.99 13.22
N SER A 279 10.74 3.33 11.94
CA SER A 279 11.67 2.91 10.87
C SER A 279 12.76 3.94 10.55
N SER A 280 12.75 5.11 11.19
CA SER A 280 13.61 6.25 10.86
C SER A 280 15.10 5.92 10.83
N SER A 281 15.60 5.18 11.83
CA SER A 281 17.00 4.75 11.91
C SER A 281 17.39 3.85 10.74
N THR A 282 16.49 2.96 10.31
CA THR A 282 16.70 2.07 9.18
C THR A 282 16.76 2.85 7.87
N PHE A 283 15.87 3.82 7.67
CA PHE A 283 15.88 4.69 6.48
C PHE A 283 17.14 5.54 6.39
N LEU A 284 17.61 6.07 7.53
CA LEU A 284 18.85 6.82 7.57
C LEU A 284 20.04 5.95 7.19
N LEU A 285 20.13 4.72 7.74
CA LEU A 285 21.20 3.78 7.41
C LEU A 285 21.19 3.40 5.93
N LEU A 286 20.03 3.03 5.37
CA LEU A 286 19.87 2.67 3.95
C LEU A 286 20.22 3.85 3.04
N GLY A 287 19.75 5.06 3.37
CA GLY A 287 20.07 6.28 2.62
C GLY A 287 21.56 6.57 2.60
N PHE A 288 22.23 6.44 3.74
CA PHE A 288 23.68 6.58 3.83
C PHE A 288 24.41 5.56 2.96
N LEU A 289 24.00 4.28 2.99
CA LEU A 289 24.59 3.24 2.16
C LEU A 289 24.42 3.52 0.66
N VAL A 290 23.24 3.98 0.24
CA VAL A 290 22.99 4.36 -1.17
C VAL A 290 23.94 5.46 -1.60
N ILE A 291 24.09 6.53 -0.81
CA ILE A 291 25.00 7.64 -1.11
C ILE A 291 26.44 7.13 -1.19
N LEU A 292 26.85 6.29 -0.25
CA LEU A 292 28.22 5.74 -0.20
C LEU A 292 28.53 4.90 -1.44
N PHE A 293 27.60 4.04 -1.87
CA PHE A 293 27.76 3.24 -3.08
C PHE A 293 27.74 4.10 -4.34
N PHE A 294 26.95 5.17 -4.39
CA PHE A 294 26.96 6.12 -5.50
C PHE A 294 28.31 6.80 -5.66
N ILE A 295 28.85 7.31 -4.54
CA ILE A 295 30.18 7.97 -4.54
C ILE A 295 31.27 6.96 -4.95
N ALA A 296 31.25 5.74 -4.42
CA ALA A 296 32.20 4.69 -4.78
C ALA A 296 32.13 4.32 -6.25
N THR A 297 30.90 4.13 -6.79
CA THR A 297 30.68 3.84 -8.21
C THR A 297 31.20 4.97 -9.10
N GLY A 298 30.87 6.21 -8.76
CA GLY A 298 31.32 7.41 -9.49
C GLY A 298 32.85 7.55 -9.47
N SER A 299 33.48 7.30 -8.33
CA SER A 299 34.93 7.34 -8.18
C SER A 299 35.61 6.28 -9.04
N ILE A 300 35.15 5.04 -9.05
CA ILE A 300 35.69 3.96 -9.87
C ILE A 300 35.55 4.29 -11.35
N LEU A 301 34.37 4.80 -11.77
CA LEU A 301 34.14 5.24 -13.15
C LEU A 301 35.09 6.36 -13.55
N TYR A 302 35.27 7.37 -12.70
CA TYR A 302 36.14 8.49 -12.94
C TYR A 302 37.60 8.03 -13.12
N PHE A 303 38.13 7.26 -12.17
CA PHE A 303 39.51 6.76 -12.25
C PHE A 303 39.73 5.82 -13.41
N ASN A 304 38.77 4.96 -13.75
CA ASN A 304 38.87 4.08 -14.91
C ASN A 304 38.93 4.87 -16.23
N ASN A 305 38.11 5.92 -16.36
CA ASN A 305 38.13 6.79 -17.52
C ASN A 305 39.43 7.60 -17.60
N LEU A 306 39.94 8.11 -16.48
CA LEU A 306 41.20 8.84 -16.43
C LEU A 306 42.39 7.96 -16.85
N SER A 307 42.46 6.72 -16.35
CA SER A 307 43.46 5.74 -16.72
C SER A 307 43.41 5.41 -18.23
N ALA A 308 42.18 5.20 -18.74
CA ALA A 308 41.99 4.91 -20.17
C ALA A 308 42.44 6.08 -21.09
N ILE A 309 42.24 7.33 -20.67
CA ILE A 309 42.71 8.52 -21.39
C ILE A 309 44.24 8.59 -21.35
N SER A 310 44.86 8.34 -20.19
CA SER A 310 46.32 8.35 -20.03
C SER A 310 46.97 7.32 -20.92
N ASP A 311 46.47 6.09 -20.96
CA ASP A 311 46.99 5.01 -21.82
C ASP A 311 46.81 5.33 -23.30
N SER A 312 45.70 5.96 -23.68
CA SER A 312 45.43 6.35 -25.07
C SER A 312 46.32 7.50 -25.54
N LYS A 313 46.81 8.36 -24.64
CA LYS A 313 47.67 9.50 -25.01
C LYS A 313 48.98 9.04 -25.65
N ALA A 314 49.60 7.99 -25.12
CA ALA A 314 50.82 7.40 -25.69
C ALA A 314 50.60 6.86 -27.12
N ASP A 315 49.46 6.18 -27.36
CA ASP A 315 49.10 5.66 -28.67
C ASP A 315 48.85 6.79 -29.69
N TYR A 316 48.21 7.89 -29.27
CA TYR A 316 47.98 9.06 -30.12
C TYR A 316 49.30 9.82 -30.45
N GLU A 317 50.23 9.87 -29.51
CA GLU A 317 51.55 10.47 -29.78
C GLU A 317 52.35 9.68 -30.83
N ILE A 318 52.24 8.35 -30.78
CA ILE A 318 52.87 7.47 -31.80
C ILE A 318 52.22 7.68 -33.16
N LEU A 319 50.87 7.70 -33.23
CA LEU A 319 50.13 7.96 -34.46
C LEU A 319 50.47 9.33 -35.05
N ARG A 320 50.61 10.35 -34.23
CA ARG A 320 51.00 11.72 -34.66
C ARG A 320 52.44 11.79 -35.22
N LYS A 321 53.34 10.91 -34.76
CA LYS A 321 54.72 10.83 -35.27
C LYS A 321 54.83 10.03 -36.55
N MET A 322 53.81 9.21 -36.86
CA MET A 322 53.80 8.42 -38.10
C MET A 322 53.11 9.13 -39.29
N GLY A 323 52.55 10.35 -39.10
CA GLY A 323 51.84 11.13 -40.12
C GLY A 323 50.35 10.97 -39.97
#